data_bfd4e4b491b50b6ccab61e5c6cb942e1
#
_entry.id   bfd4e4b491b50b6ccab61e5c6cb942e1
#
_cell.length_a   1.000
_cell.length_b   1.000
_cell.length_c   1.000
_cell.angle_alpha   90.00
_cell.angle_beta   90.00
_cell.angle_gamma   90.00
#
_symmetry.space_group_name_H-M   'P 1'
#
loop_
_entity.id
_entity.type
_entity.pdbx_description
1 polymer ?
#
loop_
_entity_poly.entity_id
_entity_poly.type
_entity_poly.pdbx_seq_one_letter_code
_entity_poly.pdbx_strand_id
1 'polypeptide(L)'
;MLDTAQKVNSKFVNWKMPCLMKKDKKIIVQIYEVQNPQEAEELIQIGVDHIGSVIVSETDWKVSGVRDTMDLVSSSSAKSCLIPLFNSPDSVWRTLDYYQPDIVHFCEALTDHEDVWNYCRKLIGLQEDVKKRFPQIMIMRSIPIAQSGKSHSVPTLDFGKIFEPASDFFLTDTMLSDESKTSADSQPVQGFVGITGQTCCWHTAAELASKSNIPVILAGGISPDNVAQGIMQVRPEGVDSCTQTNSRDDRGVPIRFKKDFKKVKQLVGAARAAEKAIAG
;
A
#
# COMPACT_ATOMS: atom_id res chain seq x y z
N MET A 1 4.85 17.57 51.82
CA MET A 1 3.74 18.49 51.54
C MET A 1 3.73 18.78 50.04
N LEU A 2 2.57 18.47 49.43
CA LEU A 2 2.08 18.85 48.09
C LEU A 2 2.85 18.24 46.90
N ASP A 3 2.48 17.17 46.41
CA ASP A 3 1.34 16.69 45.57
C ASP A 3 0.93 17.69 44.45
N THR A 4 1.39 17.45 43.22
CA THR A 4 0.80 17.99 42.01
C THR A 4 0.80 16.89 40.90
N ALA A 5 -0.21 16.03 41.00
CA ALA A 5 -0.58 15.12 39.90
C ALA A 5 -1.20 15.98 38.78
N GLN A 6 -0.48 16.15 37.66
CA GLN A 6 -1.03 16.70 36.44
C GLN A 6 -1.99 15.68 35.82
N LYS A 7 -3.27 15.99 35.84
CA LYS A 7 -4.34 15.30 35.14
C LYS A 7 -4.10 15.41 33.63
N VAL A 8 -3.71 14.30 33.01
CA VAL A 8 -3.77 14.15 31.56
C VAL A 8 -5.24 13.92 31.19
N ASN A 9 -5.83 14.93 30.56
CA ASN A 9 -7.19 14.86 30.02
C ASN A 9 -7.20 13.90 28.80
N SER A 10 -7.58 12.64 29.02
CA SER A 10 -7.86 11.69 27.98
C SER A 10 -9.21 12.04 27.32
N LYS A 11 -9.18 12.81 26.23
CA LYS A 11 -10.33 12.85 25.32
C LYS A 11 -10.45 11.48 24.65
N PHE A 12 -11.32 10.63 25.17
CA PHE A 12 -11.77 9.41 24.49
C PHE A 12 -12.45 9.82 23.18
N VAL A 13 -11.75 9.62 22.07
CA VAL A 13 -12.37 9.67 20.75
C VAL A 13 -13.21 8.40 20.62
N ASN A 14 -14.53 8.55 20.62
CA ASN A 14 -15.48 7.47 20.37
C ASN A 14 -15.21 6.89 18.96
N TRP A 15 -14.64 5.70 18.88
CA TRP A 15 -14.59 4.91 17.66
C TRP A 15 -16.03 4.46 17.36
N LYS A 16 -16.57 4.92 16.25
CA LYS A 16 -17.87 4.46 15.77
C LYS A 16 -17.81 2.97 15.46
N MET A 17 -18.96 2.30 15.68
CA MET A 17 -19.19 0.88 15.33
C MET A 17 -18.72 0.56 13.90
N PRO A 18 -18.32 -0.70 13.62
CA PRO A 18 -17.77 -1.09 12.32
C PRO A 18 -18.74 -0.69 11.21
N CYS A 19 -18.19 -0.03 10.19
CA CYS A 19 -18.91 0.27 8.96
C CYS A 19 -19.36 -1.07 8.35
N LEU A 20 -20.65 -1.38 8.43
CA LEU A 20 -21.25 -2.46 7.68
C LEU A 20 -20.90 -2.24 6.20
N MET A 21 -20.13 -3.14 5.61
CA MET A 21 -19.80 -3.07 4.19
C MET A 21 -21.07 -2.81 3.39
N LYS A 22 -21.09 -1.74 2.60
CA LYS A 22 -22.20 -1.49 1.68
C LYS A 22 -22.24 -2.68 0.73
N LYS A 23 -23.40 -3.31 0.62
CA LYS A 23 -23.68 -4.61 0.01
C LYS A 23 -23.25 -4.78 -1.46
N ASP A 24 -22.76 -3.70 -2.12
CA ASP A 24 -22.46 -3.66 -3.56
C ASP A 24 -21.11 -2.99 -3.89
N LYS A 25 -20.13 -2.97 -2.96
CA LYS A 25 -18.84 -2.32 -3.22
C LYS A 25 -17.87 -3.29 -3.88
N LYS A 26 -17.46 -2.96 -5.12
CA LYS A 26 -16.45 -3.70 -5.88
C LYS A 26 -15.11 -3.71 -5.11
N ILE A 27 -14.49 -4.88 -4.95
CA ILE A 27 -13.14 -5.03 -4.39
C ILE A 27 -12.13 -4.44 -5.37
N ILE A 28 -11.33 -3.47 -4.94
CA ILE A 28 -10.25 -2.89 -5.75
C ILE A 28 -9.16 -3.94 -5.95
N VAL A 29 -8.74 -4.18 -7.19
CA VAL A 29 -7.55 -5.00 -7.49
C VAL A 29 -6.46 -4.06 -7.97
N GLN A 30 -5.34 -4.05 -7.25
CA GLN A 30 -4.18 -3.22 -7.49
C GLN A 30 -2.97 -4.06 -7.87
N ILE A 31 -2.17 -3.60 -8.86
CA ILE A 31 -0.93 -4.24 -9.29
C ILE A 31 0.18 -3.20 -9.36
N TYR A 32 1.28 -3.44 -8.63
CA TYR A 32 2.47 -2.58 -8.64
C TYR A 32 3.61 -3.08 -9.52
N GLU A 33 4.63 -2.24 -9.71
CA GLU A 33 5.80 -2.46 -10.56
C GLU A 33 5.48 -2.57 -12.04
N VAL A 34 4.58 -1.73 -12.54
CA VAL A 34 4.25 -1.58 -13.96
C VAL A 34 4.98 -0.33 -14.47
N GLN A 35 5.92 -0.51 -15.41
CA GLN A 35 6.83 0.57 -15.83
C GLN A 35 6.71 0.90 -17.31
N ASN A 36 5.79 0.27 -18.04
CA ASN A 36 5.59 0.50 -19.47
C ASN A 36 4.10 0.44 -19.84
N PRO A 37 3.68 1.20 -20.86
CA PRO A 37 2.27 1.32 -21.25
C PRO A 37 1.69 0.00 -21.80
N GLN A 38 2.50 -0.86 -22.43
CA GLN A 38 2.03 -2.14 -22.98
C GLN A 38 1.55 -3.08 -21.87
N GLU A 39 2.33 -3.21 -20.77
CA GLU A 39 1.87 -3.97 -19.60
C GLU A 39 0.62 -3.35 -18.97
N ALA A 40 0.56 -2.01 -18.87
CA ALA A 40 -0.60 -1.32 -18.31
C ALA A 40 -1.87 -1.57 -19.13
N GLU A 41 -1.79 -1.56 -20.46
CA GLU A 41 -2.91 -1.84 -21.34
C GLU A 41 -3.47 -3.26 -21.13
N GLU A 42 -2.60 -4.26 -21.08
CA GLU A 42 -2.99 -5.65 -20.77
C GLU A 42 -3.66 -5.77 -19.39
N LEU A 43 -3.14 -5.08 -18.38
CA LEU A 43 -3.71 -5.09 -17.04
C LEU A 43 -5.10 -4.43 -16.99
N ILE A 44 -5.31 -3.34 -17.73
CA ILE A 44 -6.62 -2.69 -17.88
C ILE A 44 -7.61 -3.67 -18.52
N GLN A 45 -7.23 -4.36 -19.59
CA GLN A 45 -8.06 -5.35 -20.28
C GLN A 45 -8.42 -6.54 -19.39
N ILE A 46 -7.52 -6.96 -18.48
CA ILE A 46 -7.76 -8.02 -17.49
C ILE A 46 -8.75 -7.54 -16.41
N GLY A 47 -8.91 -6.23 -16.21
CA GLY A 47 -9.82 -5.65 -15.21
C GLY A 47 -9.15 -5.28 -13.88
N VAL A 48 -7.87 -4.93 -13.91
CA VAL A 48 -7.14 -4.30 -12.80
C VAL A 48 -7.67 -2.89 -12.60
N ASP A 49 -7.91 -2.49 -11.34
CA ASP A 49 -8.51 -1.20 -10.98
C ASP A 49 -7.46 -0.11 -10.70
N HIS A 50 -6.34 -0.48 -10.06
CA HIS A 50 -5.23 0.42 -9.79
C HIS A 50 -3.92 -0.14 -10.38
N ILE A 51 -3.20 0.69 -11.12
CA ILE A 51 -1.93 0.33 -11.76
C ILE A 51 -0.83 1.22 -11.20
N GLY A 52 0.15 0.59 -10.52
CA GLY A 52 1.20 1.26 -9.80
C GLY A 52 2.57 1.19 -10.46
N SER A 53 3.20 2.34 -10.63
CA SER A 53 4.59 2.49 -11.08
C SER A 53 5.47 2.96 -9.91
N VAL A 54 6.79 2.77 -10.05
CA VAL A 54 7.77 3.08 -9.00
C VAL A 54 8.88 3.93 -9.58
N ILE A 55 9.21 5.04 -8.92
CA ILE A 55 10.41 5.84 -9.20
C ILE A 55 11.45 5.49 -8.15
N VAL A 56 12.48 4.75 -8.58
CA VAL A 56 13.49 4.19 -7.67
C VAL A 56 14.63 5.15 -7.36
N SER A 57 14.87 6.16 -8.22
CA SER A 57 16.00 7.09 -8.10
C SER A 57 15.51 8.52 -7.99
N GLU A 58 15.99 9.24 -6.98
CA GLU A 58 15.71 10.66 -6.80
C GLU A 58 16.45 11.52 -7.84
N THR A 59 17.59 11.07 -8.36
CA THR A 59 18.37 11.76 -9.41
C THR A 59 17.84 11.47 -10.80
N ASP A 60 17.54 10.18 -11.10
CA ASP A 60 17.04 9.73 -12.40
C ASP A 60 15.51 9.52 -12.34
N TRP A 61 14.82 10.51 -11.83
CA TRP A 61 13.39 10.41 -11.54
C TRP A 61 12.50 10.53 -12.80
N LYS A 62 13.00 11.03 -13.93
CA LYS A 62 12.26 11.10 -15.20
C LYS A 62 12.43 9.80 -15.98
N VAL A 63 11.45 8.93 -15.90
CA VAL A 63 11.40 7.65 -16.61
C VAL A 63 10.30 7.73 -17.68
N SER A 64 10.67 7.74 -18.96
CA SER A 64 9.71 7.93 -20.06
C SER A 64 8.62 6.88 -20.06
N GLY A 65 8.95 5.60 -19.90
CA GLY A 65 7.96 4.52 -19.84
C GLY A 65 6.94 4.68 -18.71
N VAL A 66 7.34 5.24 -17.56
CA VAL A 66 6.40 5.55 -16.47
C VAL A 66 5.49 6.73 -16.84
N ARG A 67 6.02 7.75 -17.50
CA ARG A 67 5.19 8.88 -17.97
C ARG A 67 4.12 8.40 -18.95
N ASP A 68 4.53 7.62 -19.95
CA ASP A 68 3.63 7.07 -20.95
C ASP A 68 2.57 6.13 -20.31
N THR A 69 2.97 5.38 -19.26
CA THR A 69 2.06 4.55 -18.48
C THR A 69 1.01 5.39 -17.74
N MET A 70 1.41 6.48 -17.08
CA MET A 70 0.46 7.38 -16.39
C MET A 70 -0.54 7.99 -17.37
N ASP A 71 -0.08 8.47 -18.52
CA ASP A 71 -0.91 9.07 -19.55
C ASP A 71 -1.92 8.05 -20.14
N LEU A 72 -1.50 6.80 -20.36
CA LEU A 72 -2.38 5.72 -20.81
C LEU A 72 -3.45 5.41 -19.75
N VAL A 73 -3.04 5.19 -18.49
CA VAL A 73 -3.95 4.82 -17.41
C VAL A 73 -4.96 5.94 -17.13
N SER A 74 -4.55 7.22 -17.16
CA SER A 74 -5.44 8.37 -16.97
C SER A 74 -6.53 8.47 -18.03
N SER A 75 -6.32 7.87 -19.22
CA SER A 75 -7.29 7.79 -20.31
C SER A 75 -8.23 6.60 -20.20
N SER A 76 -8.13 5.80 -19.15
CA SER A 76 -8.90 4.57 -18.90
C SER A 76 -9.82 4.69 -17.69
N SER A 77 -10.48 3.59 -17.32
CA SER A 77 -11.25 3.48 -16.08
C SER A 77 -10.41 3.11 -14.86
N ALA A 78 -9.14 2.73 -15.04
CA ALA A 78 -8.23 2.41 -13.96
C ALA A 78 -7.63 3.69 -13.34
N LYS A 79 -7.08 3.57 -12.13
CA LYS A 79 -6.37 4.64 -11.43
C LYS A 79 -4.87 4.42 -11.50
N SER A 80 -4.13 5.50 -11.81
CA SER A 80 -2.69 5.50 -11.78
C SER A 80 -2.17 5.72 -10.36
N CYS A 81 -1.23 4.87 -9.93
CA CYS A 81 -0.56 4.98 -8.63
C CYS A 81 0.94 5.19 -8.84
N LEU A 82 1.57 6.05 -8.06
CA LEU A 82 3.00 6.29 -8.14
C LEU A 82 3.66 6.19 -6.77
N ILE A 83 4.70 5.35 -6.67
CA ILE A 83 5.59 5.28 -5.49
C ILE A 83 6.88 6.04 -5.80
N PRO A 84 7.16 7.19 -5.18
CA PRO A 84 8.51 7.74 -5.11
C PRO A 84 9.27 7.04 -3.97
N LEU A 85 10.40 6.38 -4.27
CA LEU A 85 11.28 5.81 -3.24
C LEU A 85 12.27 6.87 -2.73
N PHE A 86 11.72 8.03 -2.40
CA PHE A 86 12.38 9.18 -1.77
C PHE A 86 11.31 10.07 -1.14
N ASN A 87 11.68 10.87 -0.15
CA ASN A 87 10.74 11.67 0.65
C ASN A 87 11.22 13.10 0.93
N SER A 88 12.23 13.59 0.19
CA SER A 88 12.54 15.01 0.23
C SER A 88 11.39 15.80 -0.41
N PRO A 89 10.87 16.86 0.23
CA PRO A 89 9.68 17.57 -0.26
C PRO A 89 9.82 18.06 -1.70
N ASP A 90 10.93 18.71 -2.05
CA ASP A 90 11.16 19.25 -3.40
C ASP A 90 11.16 18.15 -4.47
N SER A 91 11.74 16.98 -4.16
CA SER A 91 11.80 15.86 -5.10
C SER A 91 10.43 15.20 -5.26
N VAL A 92 9.65 15.06 -4.19
CA VAL A 92 8.26 14.60 -4.25
C VAL A 92 7.43 15.57 -5.08
N TRP A 93 7.49 16.87 -4.79
CA TRP A 93 6.70 17.87 -5.53
C TRP A 93 6.99 17.89 -7.02
N ARG A 94 8.28 17.96 -7.43
CA ARG A 94 8.65 17.94 -8.86
C ARG A 94 8.20 16.65 -9.56
N THR A 95 8.23 15.52 -8.84
CA THR A 95 7.79 14.23 -9.37
C THR A 95 6.28 14.20 -9.56
N LEU A 96 5.50 14.65 -8.58
CA LEU A 96 4.05 14.73 -8.70
C LEU A 96 3.59 15.75 -9.74
N ASP A 97 4.29 16.88 -9.85
CA ASP A 97 4.02 17.89 -10.89
C ASP A 97 4.25 17.33 -12.30
N TYR A 98 5.27 16.50 -12.48
CA TYR A 98 5.58 15.91 -13.78
C TYR A 98 4.67 14.73 -14.14
N TYR A 99 4.42 13.79 -13.21
CA TYR A 99 3.69 12.55 -13.50
C TYR A 99 2.18 12.68 -13.37
N GLN A 100 1.68 13.58 -12.52
CA GLN A 100 0.25 13.80 -12.26
C GLN A 100 -0.54 12.48 -12.01
N PRO A 101 -0.11 11.60 -11.08
CA PRO A 101 -0.83 10.37 -10.82
C PRO A 101 -2.19 10.64 -10.16
N ASP A 102 -3.13 9.70 -10.26
CA ASP A 102 -4.36 9.74 -9.45
C ASP A 102 -4.07 9.54 -7.95
N ILE A 103 -3.07 8.70 -7.63
CA ILE A 103 -2.72 8.32 -6.26
C ILE A 103 -1.20 8.37 -6.10
N VAL A 104 -0.70 9.10 -5.11
CA VAL A 104 0.68 8.94 -4.64
C VAL A 104 0.71 7.97 -3.46
N HIS A 105 1.66 7.04 -3.48
CA HIS A 105 1.81 6.04 -2.43
C HIS A 105 3.13 6.19 -1.69
N PHE A 106 3.05 6.46 -0.40
CA PHE A 106 4.17 6.58 0.51
C PHE A 106 4.37 5.28 1.29
N CYS A 107 5.56 4.69 1.23
CA CYS A 107 5.88 3.39 1.81
C CYS A 107 7.20 3.37 2.60
N GLU A 108 7.55 4.48 3.27
CA GLU A 108 8.72 4.54 4.14
C GLU A 108 8.62 3.56 5.32
N ALA A 109 9.76 3.00 5.72
CA ALA A 109 9.87 2.15 6.90
C ALA A 109 9.67 2.98 8.18
N LEU A 110 8.54 2.80 8.85
CA LEU A 110 8.15 3.63 9.99
C LEU A 110 8.89 3.25 11.27
N THR A 111 9.40 2.03 11.39
CA THR A 111 9.96 1.47 12.63
C THR A 111 11.47 1.59 12.76
N ASP A 112 12.18 1.97 11.68
CA ASP A 112 13.65 1.91 11.60
C ASP A 112 14.34 3.21 12.09
N HIS A 113 13.66 3.99 12.97
CA HIS A 113 14.13 5.27 13.46
C HIS A 113 14.18 5.32 14.99
N GLU A 114 15.19 5.99 15.58
CA GLU A 114 15.31 6.16 17.02
C GLU A 114 14.08 6.87 17.63
N ASP A 115 13.60 7.94 17.00
CA ASP A 115 12.35 8.61 17.37
C ASP A 115 11.29 8.39 16.29
N VAL A 116 10.66 7.20 16.35
CA VAL A 116 9.61 6.76 15.45
C VAL A 116 8.47 7.79 15.30
N TRP A 117 8.01 8.33 16.41
CA TRP A 117 6.86 9.25 16.40
C TRP A 117 7.19 10.62 15.83
N ASN A 118 8.42 11.12 16.03
CA ASN A 118 8.87 12.35 15.38
C ASN A 118 9.06 12.16 13.88
N TYR A 119 9.58 11.00 13.48
CA TYR A 119 9.67 10.66 12.07
C TYR A 119 8.29 10.58 11.40
N CYS A 120 7.32 9.91 12.02
CA CYS A 120 5.94 9.88 11.54
C CYS A 120 5.33 11.29 11.41
N ARG A 121 5.56 12.18 12.37
CA ARG A 121 5.09 13.59 12.27
C ARG A 121 5.64 14.32 11.03
N LYS A 122 6.92 14.10 10.70
CA LYS A 122 7.53 14.69 9.48
C LYS A 122 6.86 14.15 8.21
N LEU A 123 6.59 12.84 8.15
CA LEU A 123 5.93 12.22 7.02
C LEU A 123 4.47 12.69 6.88
N ILE A 124 3.75 12.84 7.99
CA ILE A 124 2.39 13.43 8.01
C ILE A 124 2.42 14.85 7.46
N GLY A 125 3.39 15.68 7.89
CA GLY A 125 3.57 17.03 7.36
C GLY A 125 3.80 17.04 5.85
N LEU A 126 4.62 16.13 5.32
CA LEU A 126 4.81 15.98 3.87
C LEU A 126 3.49 15.62 3.16
N GLN A 127 2.70 14.68 3.70
CA GLN A 127 1.41 14.30 3.13
C GLN A 127 0.41 15.47 3.14
N GLU A 128 0.36 16.24 4.23
CA GLU A 128 -0.48 17.45 4.33
C GLU A 128 -0.07 18.52 3.32
N ASP A 129 1.23 18.71 3.08
CA ASP A 129 1.73 19.64 2.07
C ASP A 129 1.43 19.17 0.65
N VAL A 130 1.49 17.84 0.38
CA VAL A 130 1.03 17.27 -0.88
C VAL A 130 -0.47 17.52 -1.08
N LYS A 131 -1.32 17.28 -0.09
CA LYS A 131 -2.76 17.58 -0.18
C LYS A 131 -3.07 19.04 -0.47
N LYS A 132 -2.30 19.97 0.10
CA LYS A 132 -2.46 21.42 -0.16
C LYS A 132 -2.04 21.80 -1.57
N ARG A 133 -0.92 21.24 -2.05
CA ARG A 133 -0.30 21.59 -3.33
C ARG A 133 -0.97 20.88 -4.51
N PHE A 134 -1.40 19.64 -4.32
CA PHE A 134 -1.99 18.76 -5.34
C PHE A 134 -3.32 18.18 -4.84
N PRO A 135 -4.36 19.00 -4.66
CA PRO A 135 -5.64 18.57 -4.07
C PRO A 135 -6.36 17.50 -4.89
N GLN A 136 -5.99 17.30 -6.16
CA GLN A 136 -6.52 16.28 -7.06
C GLN A 136 -5.85 14.91 -6.86
N ILE A 137 -4.66 14.84 -6.23
CA ILE A 137 -3.93 13.60 -6.01
C ILE A 137 -4.32 13.00 -4.67
N MET A 138 -4.84 11.77 -4.67
CA MET A 138 -5.13 11.02 -3.45
C MET A 138 -3.83 10.48 -2.84
N ILE A 139 -3.82 10.31 -1.53
CA ILE A 139 -2.67 9.79 -0.79
C ILE A 139 -2.95 8.38 -0.28
N MET A 140 -2.12 7.43 -0.67
CA MET A 140 -2.04 6.10 -0.09
C MET A 140 -0.84 6.01 0.85
N ARG A 141 -1.04 5.40 2.02
CA ARG A 141 0.01 5.21 3.03
C ARG A 141 0.18 3.73 3.36
N SER A 142 1.41 3.20 3.22
CA SER A 142 1.74 1.88 3.76
C SER A 142 1.71 1.90 5.28
N ILE A 143 0.95 0.95 5.86
CA ILE A 143 0.93 0.68 7.30
C ILE A 143 1.59 -0.68 7.53
N PRO A 144 2.74 -0.72 8.24
CA PRO A 144 3.48 -1.95 8.46
C PRO A 144 2.71 -2.89 9.39
N ILE A 145 2.68 -4.17 9.03
CA ILE A 145 2.12 -5.25 9.84
C ILE A 145 3.16 -6.36 9.96
N ALA A 146 3.44 -6.80 11.18
CA ALA A 146 4.32 -7.93 11.42
C ALA A 146 3.74 -9.23 10.87
N GLN A 147 4.59 -10.23 10.66
CA GLN A 147 4.16 -11.59 10.32
C GLN A 147 3.33 -12.21 11.45
N SER A 148 2.55 -13.24 11.13
CA SER A 148 1.79 -14.00 12.13
C SER A 148 2.70 -14.55 13.23
N GLY A 149 2.24 -14.43 14.48
CA GLY A 149 3.03 -14.80 15.68
C GLY A 149 3.93 -13.68 16.22
N LYS A 150 4.13 -12.58 15.49
CA LYS A 150 4.96 -11.43 15.88
C LYS A 150 4.18 -10.10 15.89
N SER A 151 2.85 -10.14 15.94
CA SER A 151 1.94 -9.00 15.83
C SER A 151 2.18 -7.87 16.85
N HIS A 152 2.74 -8.19 18.01
CA HIS A 152 3.04 -7.18 19.05
C HIS A 152 4.33 -6.37 18.79
N SER A 153 5.13 -6.72 17.79
CA SER A 153 6.39 -6.02 17.49
C SER A 153 6.20 -4.71 16.72
N VAL A 154 5.02 -4.48 16.15
CA VAL A 154 4.72 -3.28 15.34
C VAL A 154 3.45 -2.62 15.86
N PRO A 155 3.45 -1.31 16.18
CA PRO A 155 2.26 -0.58 16.65
C PRO A 155 1.35 -0.18 15.46
N THR A 156 0.88 -1.19 14.69
CA THR A 156 0.12 -1.02 13.46
C THR A 156 -1.10 -0.11 13.60
N LEU A 157 -1.89 -0.31 14.66
CA LEU A 157 -3.11 0.46 14.86
C LEU A 157 -2.83 1.92 15.26
N ASP A 158 -1.74 2.17 16.00
CA ASP A 158 -1.33 3.52 16.34
C ASP A 158 -0.83 4.25 15.09
N PHE A 159 -0.08 3.58 14.21
CA PHE A 159 0.27 4.15 12.90
C PHE A 159 -0.97 4.47 12.08
N GLY A 160 -1.92 3.52 11.95
CA GLY A 160 -3.18 3.78 11.27
C GLY A 160 -3.86 5.04 11.81
N LYS A 161 -4.01 5.14 13.13
CA LYS A 161 -4.68 6.27 13.80
C LYS A 161 -4.04 7.63 13.51
N ILE A 162 -2.70 7.73 13.50
CA ILE A 162 -2.02 9.02 13.32
C ILE A 162 -1.96 9.44 11.84
N PHE A 163 -1.86 8.47 10.90
CA PHE A 163 -1.78 8.78 9.47
C PHE A 163 -3.16 8.96 8.80
N GLU A 164 -4.24 8.46 9.40
CA GLU A 164 -5.58 8.49 8.80
C GLU A 164 -6.03 9.92 8.38
N PRO A 165 -5.83 10.99 9.17
CA PRO A 165 -6.26 12.34 8.77
C PRO A 165 -5.53 12.89 7.54
N ALA A 166 -4.31 12.39 7.27
CA ALA A 166 -3.47 12.84 6.15
C ALA A 166 -3.49 11.88 4.96
N SER A 167 -4.28 10.81 5.00
CA SER A 167 -4.34 9.77 3.97
C SER A 167 -5.75 9.59 3.41
N ASP A 168 -5.85 9.05 2.18
CA ASP A 168 -7.11 8.70 1.54
C ASP A 168 -7.28 7.18 1.43
N PHE A 169 -6.15 6.43 1.48
CA PHE A 169 -6.08 4.98 1.51
C PHE A 169 -5.00 4.52 2.48
N PHE A 170 -5.21 3.36 3.08
CA PHE A 170 -4.12 2.57 3.64
C PHE A 170 -3.82 1.37 2.76
N LEU A 171 -2.54 0.98 2.71
CA LEU A 171 -2.08 -0.27 2.17
C LEU A 171 -1.33 -1.01 3.29
N THR A 172 -1.70 -2.27 3.56
CA THR A 172 -0.93 -3.07 4.52
C THR A 172 0.38 -3.51 3.91
N ASP A 173 1.47 -3.54 4.68
CA ASP A 173 2.74 -4.04 4.18
C ASP A 173 3.41 -4.95 5.19
N THR A 174 4.13 -5.98 4.71
CA THR A 174 4.70 -6.97 5.61
C THR A 174 6.05 -6.50 6.15
N MET A 175 6.09 -6.29 7.48
CA MET A 175 7.33 -6.05 8.20
C MET A 175 7.99 -7.39 8.56
N LEU A 176 9.20 -7.60 8.03
CA LEU A 176 10.01 -8.75 8.41
C LEU A 176 10.73 -8.48 9.72
N SER A 177 10.78 -9.48 10.62
CA SER A 177 11.60 -9.39 11.83
C SER A 177 13.08 -9.55 11.49
N ASP A 178 13.96 -8.94 12.29
CA ASP A 178 15.43 -9.02 12.10
C ASP A 178 15.97 -10.46 12.06
N GLU A 179 15.34 -11.39 12.77
CA GLU A 179 15.71 -12.81 12.79
C GLU A 179 15.47 -13.52 11.43
N SER A 180 14.63 -12.98 10.56
CA SER A 180 14.34 -13.52 9.23
C SER A 180 15.08 -12.82 8.10
N LYS A 181 15.89 -11.81 8.41
CA LYS A 181 16.70 -11.09 7.41
C LYS A 181 17.89 -11.94 6.98
N THR A 182 17.65 -12.84 6.02
CA THR A 182 18.73 -13.37 5.19
C THR A 182 19.09 -12.33 4.12
N SER A 183 20.26 -12.43 3.51
CA SER A 183 20.68 -11.52 2.42
C SER A 183 19.73 -11.54 1.21
N ALA A 184 18.86 -12.56 1.11
CA ALA A 184 17.82 -12.68 0.09
C ALA A 184 16.49 -11.99 0.48
N ASP A 185 16.28 -11.68 1.75
CA ASP A 185 15.04 -11.12 2.30
C ASP A 185 15.17 -9.61 2.63
N SER A 186 16.29 -8.98 2.26
CA SER A 186 16.49 -7.54 2.47
C SER A 186 15.53 -6.73 1.59
N GLN A 187 15.00 -5.64 2.15
CA GLN A 187 14.23 -4.66 1.40
C GLN A 187 15.03 -4.16 0.20
N PRO A 188 14.45 -4.08 -1.02
CA PRO A 188 15.18 -3.66 -2.22
C PRO A 188 15.73 -2.24 -2.15
N VAL A 189 15.10 -1.40 -1.33
CA VAL A 189 15.53 -0.02 -1.07
C VAL A 189 15.54 0.22 0.44
N GLN A 190 16.70 0.63 0.95
CA GLN A 190 16.85 0.95 2.37
C GLN A 190 15.90 2.08 2.78
N GLY A 191 15.23 1.94 3.92
CA GLY A 191 14.30 2.94 4.45
C GLY A 191 12.87 2.85 3.92
N PHE A 192 12.56 1.86 3.06
CA PHE A 192 11.21 1.63 2.53
C PHE A 192 10.73 0.21 2.81
N VAL A 193 9.41 0.02 3.00
CA VAL A 193 8.81 -1.30 3.22
C VAL A 193 8.20 -1.85 1.94
N GLY A 194 8.05 -3.18 1.88
CA GLY A 194 7.37 -3.89 0.78
C GLY A 194 8.26 -4.84 0.00
N ILE A 195 7.67 -5.48 -1.02
CA ILE A 195 8.32 -6.39 -1.98
C ILE A 195 8.89 -7.66 -1.30
N THR A 196 8.40 -8.02 -0.11
CA THR A 196 8.88 -9.20 0.63
C THR A 196 8.32 -10.51 0.04
N GLY A 197 7.19 -10.45 -0.65
CA GLY A 197 6.48 -11.63 -1.15
C GLY A 197 5.89 -12.50 -0.04
N GLN A 198 5.98 -12.09 1.22
CA GLN A 198 5.48 -12.82 2.40
C GLN A 198 4.22 -12.18 2.96
N THR A 199 3.33 -13.00 3.53
CA THR A 199 2.06 -12.53 4.10
C THR A 199 2.26 -11.90 5.48
N CYS A 200 1.55 -10.79 5.71
CA CYS A 200 1.44 -10.19 7.03
C CYS A 200 0.43 -10.95 7.92
N CYS A 201 0.33 -10.58 9.19
CA CYS A 201 -0.71 -11.09 10.08
C CYS A 201 -2.10 -10.58 9.65
N TRP A 202 -2.91 -11.45 9.03
CA TRP A 202 -4.25 -11.09 8.56
C TRP A 202 -5.23 -10.77 9.69
N HIS A 203 -5.00 -11.26 10.90
CA HIS A 203 -5.80 -10.84 12.06
C HIS A 203 -5.60 -9.35 12.34
N THR A 204 -4.35 -8.88 12.38
CA THR A 204 -4.04 -7.45 12.57
C THR A 204 -4.51 -6.60 11.38
N ALA A 205 -4.40 -7.13 10.15
CA ALA A 205 -4.92 -6.47 8.96
C ALA A 205 -6.46 -6.30 9.02
N ALA A 206 -7.18 -7.32 9.48
CA ALA A 206 -8.63 -7.26 9.69
C ALA A 206 -9.01 -6.25 10.78
N GLU A 207 -8.23 -6.18 11.84
CA GLU A 207 -8.44 -5.19 12.91
C GLU A 207 -8.22 -3.76 12.39
N LEU A 208 -7.17 -3.52 11.60
CA LEU A 208 -6.93 -2.23 10.94
C LEU A 208 -8.10 -1.89 9.99
N ALA A 209 -8.50 -2.82 9.11
CA ALA A 209 -9.59 -2.61 8.16
C ALA A 209 -10.92 -2.30 8.87
N SER A 210 -11.22 -2.95 10.00
CA SER A 210 -12.45 -2.73 10.76
C SER A 210 -12.47 -1.41 11.52
N LYS A 211 -11.31 -0.87 11.89
CA LYS A 211 -11.19 0.36 12.70
C LYS A 211 -10.93 1.61 11.87
N SER A 212 -10.42 1.46 10.66
CA SER A 212 -10.13 2.57 9.75
C SER A 212 -11.40 3.21 9.21
N ASN A 213 -11.43 4.55 9.14
CA ASN A 213 -12.49 5.30 8.45
C ASN A 213 -12.20 5.51 6.96
N ILE A 214 -10.99 5.19 6.51
CA ILE A 214 -10.57 5.22 5.10
C ILE A 214 -10.36 3.80 4.56
N PRO A 215 -10.47 3.59 3.23
CA PRO A 215 -10.29 2.29 2.61
C PRO A 215 -8.91 1.66 2.92
N VAL A 216 -8.91 0.35 3.23
CA VAL A 216 -7.69 -0.43 3.45
C VAL A 216 -7.51 -1.43 2.30
N ILE A 217 -6.35 -1.37 1.64
CA ILE A 217 -5.92 -2.31 0.60
C ILE A 217 -5.04 -3.38 1.28
N LEU A 218 -5.42 -4.64 1.18
CA LEU A 218 -4.64 -5.75 1.71
C LEU A 218 -3.48 -6.09 0.76
N ALA A 219 -2.27 -5.87 1.22
CA ALA A 219 -1.03 -6.25 0.55
C ALA A 219 -0.18 -7.17 1.44
N GLY A 220 1.04 -7.48 0.98
CA GLY A 220 1.94 -8.44 1.62
C GLY A 220 1.67 -9.87 1.15
N GLY A 221 2.45 -10.33 0.16
CA GLY A 221 2.42 -11.70 -0.32
C GLY A 221 1.10 -12.18 -0.92
N ILE A 222 0.21 -11.27 -1.34
CA ILE A 222 -1.05 -11.63 -1.99
C ILE A 222 -0.78 -12.23 -3.36
N SER A 223 -1.36 -13.40 -3.62
CA SER A 223 -1.17 -14.22 -4.80
C SER A 223 -2.53 -14.73 -5.32
N PRO A 224 -2.58 -15.28 -6.54
CA PRO A 224 -3.78 -15.97 -7.02
C PRO A 224 -4.32 -17.05 -6.09
N ASP A 225 -3.41 -17.74 -5.35
CA ASP A 225 -3.77 -18.88 -4.50
C ASP A 225 -4.36 -18.49 -3.15
N ASN A 226 -4.06 -17.27 -2.65
CA ASN A 226 -4.47 -16.85 -1.32
C ASN A 226 -5.39 -15.62 -1.28
N VAL A 227 -5.57 -14.90 -2.41
CA VAL A 227 -6.35 -13.65 -2.46
C VAL A 227 -7.80 -13.82 -1.98
N ALA A 228 -8.46 -14.92 -2.38
CA ALA A 228 -9.84 -15.19 -1.96
C ALA A 228 -9.93 -15.37 -0.44
N GLN A 229 -9.00 -16.11 0.17
CA GLN A 229 -8.92 -16.29 1.62
C GLN A 229 -8.63 -14.95 2.31
N GLY A 230 -7.69 -14.14 1.80
CA GLY A 230 -7.38 -12.81 2.34
C GLY A 230 -8.61 -11.90 2.36
N ILE A 231 -9.37 -11.85 1.25
CA ILE A 231 -10.62 -11.07 1.18
C ILE A 231 -11.65 -11.56 2.21
N MET A 232 -11.83 -12.87 2.33
CA MET A 232 -12.80 -13.44 3.26
C MET A 232 -12.46 -13.19 4.73
N GLN A 233 -11.17 -13.23 5.09
CA GLN A 233 -10.72 -13.07 6.48
C GLN A 233 -10.55 -11.61 6.89
N VAL A 234 -9.99 -10.77 6.01
CA VAL A 234 -9.64 -9.38 6.34
C VAL A 234 -10.79 -8.43 6.04
N ARG A 235 -11.64 -8.74 5.05
CA ARG A 235 -12.70 -7.84 4.57
C ARG A 235 -12.18 -6.46 4.15
N PRO A 236 -11.09 -6.39 3.37
CA PRO A 236 -10.50 -5.12 2.92
C PRO A 236 -11.36 -4.49 1.81
N GLU A 237 -11.12 -3.21 1.53
CA GLU A 237 -11.70 -2.53 0.38
C GLU A 237 -11.03 -2.90 -0.95
N GLY A 238 -9.82 -3.44 -0.89
CA GLY A 238 -9.08 -3.90 -2.05
C GLY A 238 -7.95 -4.84 -1.69
N VAL A 239 -7.30 -5.38 -2.72
CA VAL A 239 -6.13 -6.24 -2.62
C VAL A 239 -5.03 -5.74 -3.54
N ASP A 240 -3.78 -5.88 -3.12
CA ASP A 240 -2.59 -5.52 -3.88
C ASP A 240 -1.67 -6.70 -4.09
N SER A 241 -1.13 -6.84 -5.28
CA SER A 241 -0.08 -7.82 -5.57
C SER A 241 1.03 -7.21 -6.41
N CYS A 242 2.27 -7.45 -5.99
CA CYS A 242 3.48 -7.06 -6.70
C CYS A 242 4.29 -8.30 -7.07
N THR A 243 5.10 -8.82 -6.16
CA THR A 243 6.06 -9.92 -6.37
C THR A 243 5.39 -11.22 -6.83
N GLN A 244 4.22 -11.55 -6.29
CA GLN A 244 3.54 -12.82 -6.56
C GLN A 244 2.87 -12.86 -7.96
N THR A 245 2.72 -11.72 -8.60
CA THR A 245 2.23 -11.59 -9.98
C THR A 245 3.35 -11.31 -10.99
N ASN A 246 4.61 -11.27 -10.56
CA ASN A 246 5.74 -11.14 -11.47
C ASN A 246 6.02 -12.46 -12.21
N SER A 247 6.55 -12.34 -13.44
CA SER A 247 7.20 -13.43 -14.16
C SER A 247 8.39 -13.95 -13.35
N ARG A 248 8.81 -15.19 -13.60
CA ARG A 248 9.95 -15.80 -12.91
C ARG A 248 11.02 -16.20 -13.93
N ASP A 249 12.29 -16.15 -13.49
CA ASP A 249 13.42 -16.68 -14.28
C ASP A 249 13.44 -18.24 -14.23
N ASP A 250 14.39 -18.83 -14.92
CA ASP A 250 14.57 -20.29 -14.99
C ASP A 250 14.88 -20.94 -13.62
N ARG A 251 15.27 -20.15 -12.62
CA ARG A 251 15.52 -20.58 -11.23
C ARG A 251 14.30 -20.35 -10.33
N GLY A 252 13.21 -19.81 -10.89
CA GLY A 252 11.98 -19.52 -10.16
C GLY A 252 12.03 -18.19 -9.38
N VAL A 253 13.04 -17.33 -9.59
CA VAL A 253 13.15 -16.03 -8.92
C VAL A 253 12.24 -15.00 -9.62
N PRO A 254 11.44 -14.21 -8.89
CA PRO A 254 10.60 -13.17 -9.49
C PRO A 254 11.46 -12.11 -10.22
N ILE A 255 11.06 -11.80 -11.45
CA ILE A 255 11.68 -10.73 -12.25
C ILE A 255 10.94 -9.43 -11.94
N ARG A 256 11.61 -8.46 -11.31
CA ARG A 256 11.02 -7.15 -11.05
C ARG A 256 10.64 -6.43 -12.34
N PHE A 257 9.57 -5.64 -12.29
CA PHE A 257 9.07 -4.85 -13.42
C PHE A 257 8.65 -5.69 -14.66
N LYS A 258 8.31 -6.97 -14.45
CA LYS A 258 7.81 -7.85 -15.52
C LYS A 258 6.65 -8.69 -15.01
N LYS A 259 5.43 -8.39 -15.48
CA LYS A 259 4.23 -9.09 -15.02
C LYS A 259 4.00 -10.41 -15.77
N ASP A 260 3.42 -11.37 -15.04
CA ASP A 260 2.84 -12.59 -15.58
C ASP A 260 1.32 -12.39 -15.71
N PHE A 261 0.86 -12.07 -16.90
CA PHE A 261 -0.56 -11.77 -17.15
C PHE A 261 -1.50 -12.94 -16.84
N LYS A 262 -1.01 -14.19 -16.93
CA LYS A 262 -1.80 -15.35 -16.52
C LYS A 262 -2.06 -15.34 -15.02
N LYS A 263 -1.05 -15.05 -14.21
CA LYS A 263 -1.21 -14.92 -12.76
C LYS A 263 -2.09 -13.72 -12.40
N VAL A 264 -1.93 -12.58 -13.07
CA VAL A 264 -2.79 -11.42 -12.83
C VAL A 264 -4.24 -11.76 -13.14
N LYS A 265 -4.53 -12.42 -14.28
CA LYS A 265 -5.87 -12.85 -14.64
C LYS A 265 -6.48 -13.82 -13.63
N GLN A 266 -5.67 -14.74 -13.08
CA GLN A 266 -6.10 -15.67 -12.03
C GLN A 266 -6.42 -14.90 -10.74
N LEU A 267 -5.58 -13.96 -10.33
CA LEU A 267 -5.78 -13.13 -9.15
C LEU A 267 -7.07 -12.30 -9.25
N VAL A 268 -7.26 -11.59 -10.37
CA VAL A 268 -8.49 -10.81 -10.62
C VAL A 268 -9.71 -11.72 -10.58
N GLY A 269 -9.67 -12.88 -11.26
CA GLY A 269 -10.78 -13.84 -11.25
C GLY A 269 -11.14 -14.34 -9.85
N ALA A 270 -10.13 -14.69 -9.04
CA ALA A 270 -10.31 -15.13 -7.66
C ALA A 270 -10.85 -14.01 -6.75
N ALA A 271 -10.37 -12.77 -6.93
CA ALA A 271 -10.87 -11.61 -6.19
C ALA A 271 -12.35 -11.32 -6.52
N ARG A 272 -12.75 -11.37 -7.80
CA ARG A 272 -14.16 -11.19 -8.21
C ARG A 272 -15.07 -12.32 -7.74
N ALA A 273 -14.57 -13.55 -7.66
CA ALA A 273 -15.33 -14.67 -7.10
C ALA A 273 -15.57 -14.49 -5.58
N ALA A 274 -14.52 -14.07 -4.84
CA ALA A 274 -14.63 -13.78 -3.41
C ALA A 274 -15.57 -12.59 -3.14
N GLU A 275 -15.51 -11.52 -3.94
CA GLU A 275 -16.40 -10.36 -3.88
C GLU A 275 -17.88 -10.80 -3.94
N LYS A 276 -18.23 -11.65 -4.91
CA LYS A 276 -19.60 -12.19 -5.02
C LYS A 276 -20.00 -13.02 -3.81
N ALA A 277 -19.08 -13.83 -3.27
CA ALA A 277 -19.35 -14.67 -2.11
C ALA A 277 -19.58 -13.88 -0.81
N ILE A 278 -19.07 -12.65 -0.69
CA ILE A 278 -19.29 -11.80 0.49
C ILE A 278 -20.50 -10.87 0.34
N ALA A 279 -21.00 -10.67 -0.88
CA ALA A 279 -22.19 -9.84 -1.16
C ALA A 279 -23.50 -10.63 -1.01
N GLY A 280 -23.47 -11.96 -1.15
CA GLY A 280 -24.62 -12.87 -0.97
C GLY A 280 -24.72 -13.38 0.44
#